data_2730ae73e6d1e70e135376fd67dea609
#
_entry.id   2730ae73e6d1e70e135376fd67dea609
#
_cell.length_a   1.000
_cell.length_b   1.000
_cell.length_c   1.000
_cell.angle_alpha   90.00
_cell.angle_beta   90.00
_cell.angle_gamma   90.00
#
_symmetry.space_group_name_H-M   'P 1'
#
loop_
_entity.id
_entity.type
_entity.pdbx_description
1 polymer ?
#
loop_
_entity_poly.entity_id
_entity_poly.type
_entity_poly.pdbx_seq_one_letter_code
_entity_poly.pdbx_strand_id
1 'polypeptide(L)'
;MKIYEKIFERLEELNMSQIELSGRTGIATSTISDWRKKQINPQADKLVPICKALEMSITDLLCDEDDKKNKVLSRDYVGEDHI
;
A
#
# COMPACT_ATOMS: atom_id res chain seq x y z
N MET A 1 6.99 -8.15 1.96
CA MET A 1 7.21 -6.93 1.14
C MET A 1 6.73 -5.73 1.92
N LYS A 2 7.52 -4.67 1.96
CA LYS A 2 7.15 -3.48 2.72
C LYS A 2 6.15 -2.64 1.94
N ILE A 3 5.45 -1.75 2.65
CA ILE A 3 4.40 -0.94 2.03
C ILE A 3 4.97 -0.10 0.89
N TYR A 4 6.10 0.57 1.11
CA TYR A 4 6.66 1.41 0.05
C TYR A 4 7.06 0.57 -1.17
N GLU A 5 7.52 -0.66 -0.94
CA GLU A 5 7.87 -1.53 -2.06
C GLU A 5 6.65 -1.89 -2.90
N LYS A 6 5.53 -2.14 -2.24
CA LYS A 6 4.29 -2.44 -2.95
C LYS A 6 3.82 -1.26 -3.78
N ILE A 7 3.98 -0.06 -3.23
CA ILE A 7 3.60 1.15 -3.95
C ILE A 7 4.39 1.28 -5.25
N PHE A 8 5.71 1.13 -5.18
CA PHE A 8 6.53 1.30 -6.37
C PHE A 8 6.37 0.15 -7.36
N GLU A 9 6.14 -1.05 -6.85
CA GLU A 9 5.83 -2.17 -7.73
C GLU A 9 4.54 -1.91 -8.50
N ARG A 10 3.53 -1.38 -7.81
CA ARG A 10 2.26 -1.08 -8.46
C ARG A 10 2.40 0.04 -9.48
N LEU A 11 3.25 1.03 -9.19
CA LEU A 11 3.52 2.09 -10.17
C LEU A 11 4.09 1.50 -11.46
N GLU A 12 4.99 0.54 -11.32
CA GLU A 12 5.55 -0.11 -12.51
C GLU A 12 4.49 -0.89 -13.28
N GLU A 13 3.62 -1.59 -12.56
CA GLU A 13 2.55 -2.34 -13.20
C GLU A 13 1.62 -1.44 -13.99
N LEU A 14 1.37 -0.24 -13.50
CA LEU A 14 0.47 0.71 -14.13
C LEU A 14 1.17 1.65 -15.10
N ASN A 15 2.49 1.52 -15.24
CA ASN A 15 3.30 2.46 -16.02
C ASN A 15 3.09 3.90 -15.55
N MET A 16 2.99 4.08 -14.24
CA MET A 16 2.73 5.38 -13.65
C MET A 16 4.01 5.93 -13.03
N SER A 17 4.31 7.19 -13.32
CA SER A 17 5.49 7.85 -12.77
C SER A 17 5.19 8.39 -11.37
N GLN A 18 6.27 8.73 -10.65
CA GLN A 18 6.11 9.37 -9.35
C GLN A 18 5.43 10.73 -9.48
N ILE A 19 5.71 11.43 -10.57
CA ILE A 19 5.08 12.72 -10.82
C ILE A 19 3.57 12.55 -11.00
N GLU A 20 3.18 11.53 -11.73
CA GLU A 20 1.76 11.25 -11.91
C GLU A 20 1.09 10.88 -10.61
N LEU A 21 1.74 10.05 -9.80
CA LEU A 21 1.19 9.71 -8.49
C LEU A 21 1.05 10.95 -7.63
N SER A 22 2.05 11.83 -7.65
CA SER A 22 2.00 13.09 -6.93
C SER A 22 0.77 13.90 -7.34
N GLY A 23 0.53 14.00 -8.63
CA GLY A 23 -0.62 14.76 -9.12
C GLY A 23 -1.95 14.17 -8.71
N ARG A 24 -2.04 12.84 -8.64
CA ARG A 24 -3.28 12.16 -8.28
C ARG A 24 -3.57 12.19 -6.79
N THR A 25 -2.54 12.24 -5.97
CA THR A 25 -2.70 12.13 -4.52
C THR A 25 -2.55 13.45 -3.79
N GLY A 26 -1.92 14.44 -4.43
CA GLY A 26 -1.60 15.69 -3.76
C GLY A 26 -0.37 15.58 -2.86
N ILE A 27 0.36 14.48 -2.93
CA ILE A 27 1.56 14.29 -2.13
C ILE A 27 2.75 14.78 -2.94
N ALA A 28 3.64 15.54 -2.31
CA ALA A 28 4.80 16.10 -3.01
C ALA A 28 5.67 14.99 -3.58
N THR A 29 6.20 15.21 -4.79
CA THR A 29 7.07 14.24 -5.43
C THR A 29 8.29 13.92 -4.58
N SER A 30 8.84 14.94 -3.89
CA SER A 30 9.98 14.73 -3.02
C SER A 30 9.66 13.78 -1.88
N THR A 31 8.45 13.84 -1.35
CA THR A 31 8.01 12.94 -0.29
C THR A 31 7.93 11.50 -0.83
N ILE A 32 7.38 11.33 -2.01
CA ILE A 32 7.29 10.01 -2.63
C ILE A 32 8.68 9.44 -2.87
N SER A 33 9.59 10.25 -3.39
CA SER A 33 10.97 9.83 -3.60
C SER A 33 11.65 9.41 -2.31
N ASP A 34 11.34 10.12 -1.22
CA ASP A 34 11.94 9.79 0.07
C ASP A 34 11.54 8.42 0.56
N TRP A 35 10.31 8.00 0.30
CA TRP A 35 9.89 6.65 0.70
C TRP A 35 10.81 5.61 0.10
N ARG A 36 11.20 5.79 -1.16
CA ARG A 36 12.05 4.85 -1.84
C ARG A 36 13.51 4.98 -1.39
N LYS A 37 14.01 6.20 -1.32
CA LYS A 37 15.40 6.43 -0.97
C LYS A 37 15.72 6.03 0.46
N LYS A 38 14.82 6.38 1.37
CA LYS A 38 15.04 6.13 2.79
C LYS A 38 14.43 4.83 3.25
N GLN A 39 13.72 4.14 2.35
CA GLN A 39 13.09 2.85 2.66
C GLN A 39 12.14 2.97 3.84
N ILE A 40 11.30 4.00 3.79
CA ILE A 40 10.30 4.23 4.84
C ILE A 40 8.91 4.12 4.23
N ASN A 41 7.96 3.79 5.08
CA ASN A 41 6.57 3.68 4.65
C ASN A 41 5.87 5.02 4.79
N PRO A 42 4.87 5.31 3.94
CA PRO A 42 4.09 6.52 4.09
C PRO A 42 3.28 6.49 5.37
N GLN A 43 2.90 7.67 5.84
CA GLN A 43 2.04 7.77 7.00
C GLN A 43 0.65 7.22 6.69
N ALA A 44 -0.05 6.79 7.74
CA ALA A 44 -1.34 6.15 7.57
C ALA A 44 -2.34 7.03 6.82
N ASP A 45 -2.33 8.32 7.07
CA ASP A 45 -3.27 9.23 6.44
C ASP A 45 -3.02 9.39 4.94
N LYS A 46 -1.85 8.96 4.45
CA LYS A 46 -1.55 9.00 3.03
C LYS A 46 -1.98 7.75 2.30
N LEU A 47 -2.25 6.67 3.03
CA LEU A 47 -2.51 5.38 2.40
C LEU A 47 -3.80 5.35 1.59
N VAL A 48 -4.85 5.99 2.08
CA VAL A 48 -6.13 5.98 1.37
C VAL A 48 -6.03 6.68 0.00
N PRO A 49 -5.50 7.91 -0.09
CA PRO A 49 -5.35 8.51 -1.42
C PRO A 49 -4.42 7.72 -2.33
N ILE A 50 -3.37 7.10 -1.76
CA ILE A 50 -2.48 6.27 -2.56
C ILE A 50 -3.23 5.07 -3.14
N CYS A 51 -4.01 4.38 -2.31
CA CYS A 51 -4.77 3.24 -2.79
C CYS A 51 -5.76 3.61 -3.88
N LYS A 52 -6.40 4.75 -3.75
CA LYS A 52 -7.32 5.21 -4.77
C LYS A 52 -6.59 5.49 -6.08
N ALA A 53 -5.43 6.13 -6.00
CA ALA A 53 -4.66 6.45 -7.20
C ALA A 53 -4.13 5.20 -7.88
N LEU A 54 -3.76 4.19 -7.11
CA LEU A 54 -3.18 2.97 -7.63
C LEU A 54 -4.22 1.90 -7.92
N GLU A 55 -5.49 2.18 -7.67
CA GLU A 55 -6.58 1.26 -7.94
C GLU A 55 -6.38 -0.07 -7.22
N MET A 56 -6.05 0.02 -5.94
CA MET A 56 -5.87 -1.16 -5.11
C MET A 56 -6.55 -0.94 -3.77
N SER A 57 -6.86 -2.03 -3.07
CA SER A 57 -7.48 -1.91 -1.76
C SER A 57 -6.43 -1.65 -0.70
N ILE A 58 -6.87 -1.10 0.44
CA ILE A 58 -5.97 -0.88 1.56
C ILE A 58 -5.43 -2.22 2.06
N THR A 59 -6.23 -3.27 1.99
CA THR A 59 -5.81 -4.60 2.39
C THR A 59 -4.68 -5.10 1.51
N ASP A 60 -4.80 -4.90 0.19
CA ASP A 60 -3.76 -5.30 -0.73
C ASP A 60 -2.45 -4.59 -0.43
N LEU A 61 -2.53 -3.34 -0.01
CA LEU A 61 -1.34 -2.56 0.28
C LEU A 61 -0.70 -3.00 1.58
N LEU A 62 -1.49 -3.31 2.59
CA LEU A 62 -0.98 -3.59 3.93
C LEU A 62 -0.55 -5.03 4.16
N CYS A 63 -1.10 -5.97 3.39
CA CYS A 63 -0.82 -7.39 3.59
C CYS A 63 0.20 -7.88 2.59
N ASP A 64 1.20 -8.64 3.05
CA ASP A 64 2.08 -9.35 2.13
C ASP A 64 1.54 -10.76 1.94
N GLU A 65 2.26 -11.59 1.20
CA GLU A 65 1.77 -12.94 0.89
C GLU A 65 1.61 -13.78 2.12
N ASP A 66 2.54 -13.66 3.06
CA ASP A 66 2.45 -14.43 4.29
C ASP A 66 1.25 -14.01 5.11
N ASP A 67 1.01 -12.71 5.19
CA ASP A 67 -0.15 -12.21 5.91
C ASP A 67 -1.44 -12.68 5.28
N LYS A 68 -1.49 -12.75 3.97
CA LYS A 68 -2.68 -13.24 3.29
C LYS A 68 -2.96 -14.69 3.64
N LYS A 69 -1.91 -15.50 3.69
CA LYS A 69 -2.07 -16.89 4.09
C LYS A 69 -2.58 -17.00 5.50
N ASN A 70 -2.00 -16.24 6.40
CA ASN A 70 -2.41 -16.26 7.78
C ASN A 70 -3.84 -15.79 7.92
N LYS A 71 -4.22 -14.79 7.16
CA LYS A 71 -5.56 -14.28 7.22
C LYS A 71 -6.58 -15.33 6.83
N VAL A 72 -6.29 -16.11 5.83
CA VAL A 72 -7.20 -17.16 5.41
C VAL A 72 -7.40 -18.15 6.53
N LEU A 73 -6.31 -18.51 7.20
CA LEU A 73 -6.41 -19.46 8.30
C LEU A 73 -7.12 -18.88 9.49
N SER A 74 -6.81 -17.66 9.82
CA SER A 74 -7.35 -17.07 11.03
C SER A 74 -8.78 -16.63 10.89
N ARG A 75 -9.27 -16.55 9.70
CA ARG A 75 -10.63 -16.14 9.50
C ARG A 75 -11.60 -17.02 10.23
N ASP A 76 -11.20 -18.19 10.49
CA ASP A 76 -12.07 -19.10 11.16
C ASP A 76 -12.28 -18.73 12.58
N TYR A 77 -11.57 -17.86 13.01
CA TYR A 77 -11.81 -17.46 14.29
C TYR A 77 -12.91 -16.52 14.37
N VAL A 78 -13.40 -16.25 14.19
CA VAL A 78 -14.19 -15.35 14.36
C VAL A 78 -15.15 -15.40 14.98
N GLY A 79 -14.35 -15.83 15.04
CA GLY A 79 -14.80 -15.63 15.57
C GLY A 79 -15.31 -15.45 16.05
N GLU A 80 -14.97 -15.41 16.08
CA GLU A 80 -15.27 -15.19 16.50
C GLU A 80 -15.82 -14.95 17.01
N ASP A 81 -15.64 -15.10 17.13
CA ASP A 81 -15.96 -14.88 17.54
C ASP A 81 -16.56 -14.69 17.98
N HIS A 82 -16.49 -14.74 18.21
CA HIS A 82 -16.75 -14.61 18.50
C HIS A 82 -17.20 -14.23 18.78
N ILE A 83 -17.09 -14.16 18.91
CA ILE A 83 -17.31 -13.83 18.91
C ILE A 83 -17.65 -13.89 19.12
#